data_0a55ce028665495c5a0eb1d5d39b4d95
#
_entry.id   0a55ce028665495c5a0eb1d5d39b4d95
#
_cell.length_a   1.000
_cell.length_b   1.000
_cell.length_c   1.000
_cell.angle_alpha   90.00
_cell.angle_beta   90.00
_cell.angle_gamma   90.00
#
_symmetry.space_group_name_H-M   'P 1'
#
loop_
_entity.id
_entity.type
_entity.pdbx_description
1 polymer ?
#
loop_
_entity_poly.entity_id
_entity_poly.type
_entity_poly.pdbx_seq_one_letter_code
_entity_poly.pdbx_strand_id
1 'polypeptide(L)'
;MIATLVLTGVLVAAFGLLGSAKVAAVPAMRARAAHVGYSVDAYRRIGGLEILAVLGMIVGIVVPVVGALAAGGLVLLLGGAVTVHLRNGDGFRELAPSLVLGAIAVAYVVLVVSDLR
;
A
#
# COMPACT_ATOMS: atom_id res chain seq x y z
N MET A 1 -8.51 -3.45 19.30
CA MET A 1 -7.17 -4.05 19.26
C MET A 1 -7.05 -5.23 18.29
N ILE A 2 -7.91 -6.23 18.38
CA ILE A 2 -7.87 -7.40 17.48
C ILE A 2 -8.08 -6.96 16.04
N ALA A 3 -9.07 -6.10 15.77
CA ALA A 3 -9.31 -5.58 14.42
C ALA A 3 -8.07 -4.89 13.85
N THR A 4 -7.42 -4.05 14.65
CA THR A 4 -6.20 -3.34 14.23
C THR A 4 -5.07 -4.32 13.89
N LEU A 5 -4.90 -5.36 14.70
CA LEU A 5 -3.88 -6.38 14.44
C LEU A 5 -4.19 -7.19 13.16
N VAL A 6 -5.45 -7.53 12.93
CA VAL A 6 -5.86 -8.23 11.71
C VAL A 6 -5.57 -7.37 10.48
N LEU A 7 -5.96 -6.09 10.52
CA LEU A 7 -5.70 -5.18 9.42
C LEU A 7 -4.19 -4.98 9.18
N THR A 8 -3.41 -4.88 10.27
CA THR A 8 -1.95 -4.83 10.18
C THR A 8 -1.41 -6.07 9.46
N GLY A 9 -1.85 -7.26 9.85
CA GLY A 9 -1.41 -8.50 9.23
C GLY A 9 -1.72 -8.55 7.74
N VAL A 10 -2.94 -8.15 7.35
CA VAL A 10 -3.34 -8.12 5.95
C VAL A 10 -2.47 -7.15 5.15
N LEU A 11 -2.28 -5.93 5.65
CA LEU A 11 -1.51 -4.91 4.93
C LEU A 11 -0.02 -5.26 4.87
N VAL A 12 0.54 -5.77 5.95
CA VAL A 12 1.95 -6.22 5.99
C VAL A 12 2.17 -7.35 4.99
N ALA A 13 1.28 -8.33 4.95
CA ALA A 13 1.40 -9.45 4.01
C ALA A 13 1.27 -8.96 2.56
N ALA A 14 0.24 -8.17 2.26
CA ALA A 14 -0.01 -7.68 0.90
C ALA A 14 1.13 -6.79 0.41
N PHE A 15 1.50 -5.77 1.16
CA PHE A 15 2.52 -4.81 0.72
C PHE A 15 3.95 -5.33 0.92
N GLY A 16 4.17 -6.25 1.86
CA GLY A 16 5.43 -6.98 1.95
C GLY A 16 5.69 -7.78 0.69
N LEU A 17 4.67 -8.48 0.19
CA LEU A 17 4.76 -9.25 -1.04
C LEU A 17 4.88 -8.35 -2.27
N LEU A 18 3.96 -7.40 -2.42
CA LEU A 18 3.93 -6.49 -3.59
C LEU A 18 5.16 -5.58 -3.62
N GLY A 19 5.55 -5.03 -2.50
CA GLY A 19 6.72 -4.17 -2.40
C GLY A 19 8.00 -4.91 -2.71
N SER A 20 8.17 -6.12 -2.18
CA SER A 20 9.33 -6.97 -2.46
C SER A 20 9.40 -7.33 -3.94
N ALA A 21 8.27 -7.68 -4.55
CA ALA A 21 8.21 -8.00 -5.97
C ALA A 21 8.61 -6.80 -6.84
N LYS A 22 8.17 -5.59 -6.46
CA LYS A 22 8.53 -4.35 -7.17
C LYS A 22 10.02 -4.03 -7.03
N VAL A 23 10.57 -4.14 -5.83
CA VAL A 23 12.01 -3.88 -5.60
C VAL A 23 12.86 -4.90 -6.37
N ALA A 24 12.46 -6.16 -6.38
CA ALA A 24 13.14 -7.20 -7.14
C ALA A 24 12.90 -7.08 -8.65
N ALA A 25 11.95 -6.26 -9.07
CA ALA A 25 11.59 -6.05 -10.47
C ALA A 25 11.28 -7.36 -11.19
N VAL A 26 10.48 -8.22 -10.56
CA VAL A 26 10.05 -9.48 -11.17
C VAL A 26 9.27 -9.21 -12.45
N PRO A 27 9.22 -10.17 -13.40
CA PRO A 27 8.60 -9.93 -14.72
C PRO A 27 7.18 -9.38 -14.65
N ALA A 28 6.35 -9.85 -13.73
CA ALA A 28 4.99 -9.36 -13.55
C ALA A 28 4.97 -7.86 -13.20
N MET A 29 5.90 -7.39 -12.39
CA MET A 29 5.98 -5.99 -11.99
C MET A 29 6.54 -5.11 -13.10
N ARG A 30 7.47 -5.62 -13.91
CA ARG A 30 7.95 -4.92 -15.10
C ARG A 30 6.81 -4.71 -16.10
N ALA A 31 5.96 -5.72 -16.28
CA ALA A 31 4.78 -5.64 -17.14
C ALA A 31 3.78 -4.60 -16.62
N ARG A 32 3.53 -4.58 -15.31
CA ARG A 32 2.63 -3.59 -14.69
C ARG A 32 3.15 -2.17 -14.84
N ALA A 33 4.45 -1.96 -14.63
CA ALA A 33 5.08 -0.65 -14.82
C ALA A 33 4.89 -0.16 -16.26
N ALA A 34 5.18 -1.01 -17.23
CA ALA A 34 5.02 -0.70 -18.65
C ALA A 34 3.55 -0.36 -18.98
N HIS A 35 2.62 -1.11 -18.42
CA HIS A 35 1.17 -0.89 -18.64
C HIS A 35 0.74 0.53 -18.30
N VAL A 36 1.27 1.10 -17.23
CA VAL A 36 0.91 2.45 -16.78
C VAL A 36 1.93 3.52 -17.22
N GLY A 37 2.90 3.15 -18.05
CA GLY A 37 3.90 4.09 -18.57
C GLY A 37 5.00 4.47 -17.60
N TYR A 38 5.22 3.69 -16.56
CA TYR A 38 6.28 3.92 -15.59
C TYR A 38 7.56 3.19 -15.96
N SER A 39 8.71 3.79 -15.62
CA SER A 39 9.98 3.09 -15.69
C SER A 39 10.07 2.01 -14.63
N VAL A 40 10.92 1.01 -14.85
CA VAL A 40 11.19 -0.03 -13.84
C VAL A 40 11.75 0.60 -12.56
N ASP A 41 12.64 1.60 -12.70
CA ASP A 41 13.20 2.30 -11.53
C ASP A 41 12.12 3.03 -10.72
N ALA A 42 11.19 3.71 -11.36
CA ALA A 42 10.08 4.35 -10.67
C ALA A 42 9.25 3.32 -9.89
N TYR A 43 8.97 2.18 -10.50
CA TYR A 43 8.20 1.11 -9.86
C TYR A 43 8.96 0.48 -8.69
N ARG A 44 10.28 0.34 -8.82
CA ARG A 44 11.13 -0.14 -7.72
C ARG A 44 11.10 0.84 -6.53
N ARG A 45 11.11 2.15 -6.79
CA ARG A 45 10.99 3.17 -5.73
C ARG A 45 9.65 3.09 -5.01
N ILE A 46 8.57 2.89 -5.75
CA ILE A 46 7.25 2.67 -5.16
C ILE A 46 7.29 1.44 -4.25
N GLY A 47 7.88 0.35 -4.70
CA GLY A 47 8.06 -0.86 -3.89
C GLY A 47 8.85 -0.59 -2.61
N GLY A 48 9.90 0.21 -2.70
CA GLY A 48 10.69 0.61 -1.53
C GLY A 48 9.87 1.39 -0.51
N LEU A 49 9.00 2.29 -0.98
CA LEU A 49 8.08 3.02 -0.09
C LEU A 49 7.06 2.08 0.55
N GLU A 50 6.58 1.07 -0.18
CA GLU A 50 5.68 0.07 0.36
C GLU A 50 6.35 -0.76 1.46
N ILE A 51 7.60 -1.17 1.27
CA ILE A 51 8.39 -1.88 2.29
C ILE A 51 8.61 -0.98 3.52
N LEU A 52 8.94 0.29 3.30
CA LEU A 52 9.10 1.24 4.39
C LEU A 52 7.81 1.36 5.21
N ALA A 53 6.66 1.42 4.54
CA ALA A 53 5.37 1.45 5.20
C ALA A 53 5.09 0.17 5.99
N VAL A 54 5.47 -0.99 5.46
CA VAL A 54 5.35 -2.28 6.17
C VAL A 54 6.14 -2.24 7.47
N LEU A 55 7.38 -1.78 7.43
CA LEU A 55 8.21 -1.64 8.63
C LEU A 55 7.57 -0.67 9.64
N GLY A 56 7.05 0.45 9.15
CA GLY A 56 6.34 1.41 9.98
C GLY A 56 5.09 0.83 10.64
N MET A 57 4.35 0.00 9.94
CA MET A 57 3.18 -0.66 10.49
C MET A 57 3.53 -1.72 11.54
N ILE A 58 4.64 -2.41 11.36
CA ILE A 58 5.14 -3.37 12.36
C ILE A 58 5.53 -2.61 13.64
N VAL A 59 6.28 -1.52 13.50
CA VAL A 59 6.60 -0.63 14.63
C VAL A 59 5.32 -0.07 15.25
N GLY A 60 4.31 0.17 14.45
CA GLY A 60 3.00 0.68 14.89
C GLY A 60 2.26 -0.23 15.85
N ILE A 61 2.61 -1.51 15.92
CA ILE A 61 2.06 -2.42 16.94
C ILE A 61 2.41 -1.92 18.34
N VAL A 62 3.60 -1.34 18.50
CA VAL A 62 4.10 -0.80 19.78
C VAL A 62 3.90 0.70 19.85
N VAL A 63 4.10 1.42 18.74
CA VAL A 63 3.97 2.88 18.66
C VAL A 63 2.88 3.21 17.64
N PRO A 64 1.61 3.28 18.05
CA PRO A 64 0.47 3.42 17.12
C PRO A 64 0.56 4.60 16.15
N VAL A 65 1.10 5.73 16.58
CA VAL A 65 1.26 6.91 15.73
C VAL A 65 2.12 6.60 14.51
N VAL A 66 3.18 5.82 14.68
CA VAL A 66 4.05 5.42 13.57
C VAL A 66 3.27 4.56 12.57
N GLY A 67 2.45 3.65 13.07
CA GLY A 67 1.57 2.84 12.21
C GLY A 67 0.58 3.67 11.43
N ALA A 68 -0.04 4.66 12.07
CA ALA A 68 -0.99 5.56 11.42
C ALA A 68 -0.32 6.38 10.31
N LEU A 69 0.88 6.89 10.54
CA LEU A 69 1.65 7.62 9.54
C LEU A 69 2.02 6.72 8.36
N ALA A 70 2.47 5.50 8.63
CA ALA A 70 2.82 4.54 7.60
C ALA A 70 1.61 4.17 6.74
N ALA A 71 0.49 3.85 7.37
CA ALA A 71 -0.76 3.51 6.66
C ALA A 71 -1.31 4.72 5.89
N GLY A 72 -1.19 5.93 6.44
CA GLY A 72 -1.54 7.16 5.73
C GLY A 72 -0.73 7.33 4.44
N GLY A 73 0.56 7.00 4.48
CA GLY A 73 1.41 6.96 3.30
C GLY A 73 0.93 5.94 2.26
N LEU A 74 0.50 4.75 2.71
CA LEU A 74 -0.09 3.75 1.82
C LEU A 74 -1.38 4.26 1.17
N VAL A 75 -2.23 4.96 1.92
CA VAL A 75 -3.45 5.56 1.36
C VAL A 75 -3.10 6.52 0.23
N LEU A 76 -2.07 7.35 0.41
CA LEU A 76 -1.61 8.26 -0.63
C LEU A 76 -1.07 7.52 -1.85
N LEU A 77 -0.27 6.47 -1.66
CA LEU A 77 0.22 5.64 -2.75
C LEU A 77 -0.92 4.98 -3.53
N LEU A 78 -1.90 4.45 -2.82
CA LEU A 78 -3.04 3.78 -3.44
C LEU A 78 -3.96 4.78 -4.15
N GLY A 79 -4.14 5.98 -3.59
CA GLY A 79 -4.85 7.06 -4.26
C GLY A 79 -4.15 7.46 -5.56
N GLY A 80 -2.83 7.51 -5.55
CA GLY A 80 -2.02 7.72 -6.74
C GLY A 80 -2.21 6.61 -7.76
N ALA A 81 -2.23 5.35 -7.32
CA ALA A 81 -2.46 4.19 -8.19
C ALA A 81 -3.84 4.26 -8.86
N VAL A 82 -4.88 4.59 -8.11
CA VAL A 82 -6.24 4.76 -8.67
C VAL A 82 -6.23 5.86 -9.73
N THR A 83 -5.60 6.99 -9.44
CA THR A 83 -5.50 8.12 -10.38
C THR A 83 -4.80 7.69 -11.67
N VAL A 84 -3.69 6.98 -11.57
CA VAL A 84 -2.93 6.51 -12.73
C VAL A 84 -3.75 5.54 -13.58
N HIS A 85 -4.44 4.59 -12.94
CA HIS A 85 -5.30 3.64 -13.66
C HIS A 85 -6.45 4.36 -14.35
N LEU A 86 -7.08 5.34 -13.70
CA LEU A 86 -8.16 6.12 -14.32
C LEU A 86 -7.66 6.90 -15.52
N ARG A 87 -6.50 7.54 -15.41
CA ARG A 87 -5.89 8.28 -16.53
C ARG A 87 -5.49 7.37 -17.68
N ASN A 88 -5.13 6.12 -17.37
CA ASN A 88 -4.77 5.12 -18.37
C ASN A 88 -5.99 4.49 -19.04
N GLY A 89 -7.20 4.82 -18.60
CA GLY A 89 -8.43 4.27 -19.14
C GLY A 89 -8.71 2.84 -18.68
N ASP A 90 -8.08 2.40 -17.59
CA ASP A 90 -8.26 1.06 -17.05
C ASP A 90 -9.66 0.88 -16.45
N GLY A 91 -10.15 -0.36 -16.50
CA GLY A 91 -11.44 -0.70 -15.95
C GLY A 91 -11.39 -1.07 -14.48
N PHE A 92 -12.55 -1.46 -13.94
CA PHE A 92 -12.71 -1.83 -12.53
C PHE A 92 -11.78 -2.97 -12.11
N ARG A 93 -11.49 -3.90 -13.02
CA ARG A 93 -10.60 -5.04 -12.72
C ARG A 93 -9.20 -4.59 -12.28
N GLU A 94 -8.67 -3.55 -12.92
CA GLU A 94 -7.36 -2.98 -12.59
C GLU A 94 -7.42 -2.10 -11.35
N LEU A 95 -8.56 -1.46 -11.11
CA LEU A 95 -8.77 -0.57 -9.97
C LEU A 95 -9.04 -1.32 -8.66
N ALA A 96 -9.66 -2.51 -8.74
CA ALA A 96 -10.16 -3.23 -7.58
C ALA A 96 -9.10 -3.47 -6.50
N PRO A 97 -7.87 -3.93 -6.81
CA PRO A 97 -6.86 -4.14 -5.77
C PRO A 97 -6.53 -2.87 -4.99
N SER A 98 -6.37 -1.74 -5.68
CA SER A 98 -6.07 -0.46 -5.02
C SER A 98 -7.24 0.02 -4.17
N LEU A 99 -8.47 -0.16 -4.63
CA LEU A 99 -9.66 0.23 -3.89
C LEU A 99 -9.83 -0.61 -2.63
N VAL A 100 -9.64 -1.93 -2.73
CA VAL A 100 -9.77 -2.84 -1.59
C VAL A 100 -8.67 -2.56 -0.55
N LEU A 101 -7.42 -2.52 -0.98
CA LEU A 101 -6.30 -2.26 -0.07
C LEU A 101 -6.37 -0.85 0.50
N GLY A 102 -6.81 0.12 -0.29
CA GLY A 102 -7.04 1.48 0.18
C GLY A 102 -8.10 1.56 1.26
N ALA A 103 -9.22 0.86 1.09
CA ALA A 103 -10.28 0.79 2.09
C ALA A 103 -9.76 0.17 3.40
N ILE A 104 -8.97 -0.90 3.30
CA ILE A 104 -8.36 -1.54 4.48
C ILE A 104 -7.40 -0.59 5.19
N ALA A 105 -6.57 0.13 4.44
CA ALA A 105 -5.63 1.09 5.01
C ALA A 105 -6.37 2.26 5.71
N VAL A 106 -7.43 2.77 5.10
CA VAL A 106 -8.26 3.82 5.72
C VAL A 106 -8.90 3.31 7.00
N ALA A 107 -9.46 2.10 6.99
CA ALA A 107 -10.05 1.50 8.18
C ALA A 107 -9.03 1.38 9.31
N TYR A 108 -7.81 0.96 9.00
CA TYR A 108 -6.72 0.89 9.97
C TYR A 108 -6.44 2.28 10.58
N VAL A 109 -6.28 3.29 9.74
CA VAL A 109 -5.99 4.66 10.22
C VAL A 109 -7.11 5.16 11.13
N VAL A 110 -8.37 4.97 10.71
CA VAL A 110 -9.53 5.41 11.50
C VAL A 110 -9.53 4.74 12.87
N LEU A 111 -9.31 3.43 12.94
CA LEU A 111 -9.30 2.69 14.20
C LEU A 111 -8.16 3.17 15.11
N VAL A 112 -6.96 3.33 14.58
CA VAL A 112 -5.81 3.78 15.36
C VAL A 112 -6.01 5.19 15.89
N VAL A 113 -6.45 6.11 15.03
CA VAL A 113 -6.68 7.50 15.44
C VAL A 113 -7.79 7.59 16.49
N SER A 114 -8.84 6.78 16.34
CA SER A 114 -9.94 6.73 17.33
C SER A 114 -9.43 6.27 18.70
N ASP A 115 -8.51 5.31 18.73
CA ASP A 115 -7.94 4.79 19.96
C ASP A 115 -6.97 5.78 20.65
N LEU A 116 -6.46 6.75 19.91
CA LEU A 116 -5.55 7.77 20.44
C LEU A 116 -6.26 8.90 21.22
N ARG A 117 -7.58 8.98 21.15
CA ARG A 117 -8.37 10.01 21.81
C ARG A 117 -8.53 9.79 23.32
#